data_f245ac6038ef7567689e45a38656e25d
#
_entry.id   f245ac6038ef7567689e45a38656e25d
#
_cell.length_a   1.000
_cell.length_b   1.000
_cell.length_c   1.000
_cell.angle_alpha   90.00
_cell.angle_beta   90.00
_cell.angle_gamma   90.00
#
_symmetry.space_group_name_H-M   'P 1'
#
loop_
_entity.id
_entity.type
_entity.pdbx_description
1 polymer ?
#
loop_
_entity_poly.entity_id
_entity_poly.type
_entity_poly.pdbx_seq_one_letter_code
_entity_poly.pdbx_strand_id
1 'polypeptide(L)'
;MKEEDFYQLEKNIIFLKEQIDEVLLSAEPGNKEKIAKLRKDIEKEWAKISPRLTASHIVQIARHPKRPYTLDYIGYLTEDFIELHGDRRFADDPAIVAGLGFYKGRTAAFIGHQKGRSTKERIARNFGQPNPEGYRKALRVMKLAEKFCFPIITLIDTPGAYPGMGAEERGQAEAIAYNLKEISKLWVPIVNIVIGEGGSGGALAIGVGDAILMLEYSFYSVISPEGCAAILWKDQESVDKAAENLKIRAEDLLELGIIDKIIPEPPGGAHIDYEQTFKNVDKLLSQTLKKLEQKSPQERIKERYQKFKKIGAYIEK
;
A
#
# COMPACT_ATOMS: atom_id res chain seq x y z
N MET A 1 -25.42 -0.53 -19.31
CA MET A 1 -24.32 -1.28 -19.96
C MET A 1 -23.37 -1.68 -18.84
N LYS A 2 -22.98 -2.96 -18.73
CA LYS A 2 -21.91 -3.34 -17.80
C LYS A 2 -20.63 -2.64 -18.25
N GLU A 3 -19.93 -1.99 -17.32
CA GLU A 3 -18.60 -1.42 -17.61
C GLU A 3 -17.66 -2.53 -18.10
N GLU A 4 -16.80 -2.18 -19.07
CA GLU A 4 -15.77 -3.08 -19.58
C GLU A 4 -14.76 -3.34 -18.44
N ASP A 5 -14.45 -4.61 -18.17
CA ASP A 5 -13.49 -5.01 -17.14
C ASP A 5 -12.09 -4.47 -17.47
N PHE A 6 -11.36 -3.92 -16.48
CA PHE A 6 -10.00 -3.41 -16.66
C PHE A 6 -9.07 -4.43 -17.34
N TYR A 7 -9.17 -5.71 -16.99
CA TYR A 7 -8.38 -6.77 -17.63
C TYR A 7 -8.59 -6.90 -19.16
N GLN A 8 -9.72 -6.43 -19.66
CA GLN A 8 -9.94 -6.34 -21.12
C GLN A 8 -9.27 -5.10 -21.71
N LEU A 9 -9.31 -3.98 -20.98
CA LEU A 9 -8.69 -2.72 -21.38
C LEU A 9 -7.16 -2.83 -21.45
N GLU A 10 -6.53 -3.55 -20.53
CA GLU A 10 -5.06 -3.66 -20.45
C GLU A 10 -4.45 -4.69 -21.41
N LYS A 11 -5.22 -5.52 -22.12
CA LYS A 11 -4.69 -6.62 -22.97
C LYS A 11 -3.54 -6.22 -23.87
N ASN A 12 -3.69 -5.09 -24.58
CA ASN A 12 -2.66 -4.61 -25.50
C ASN A 12 -1.38 -4.19 -24.75
N ILE A 13 -1.54 -3.63 -23.56
CA ILE A 13 -0.41 -3.22 -22.69
C ILE A 13 0.35 -4.46 -22.21
N ILE A 14 -0.38 -5.48 -21.74
CA ILE A 14 0.23 -6.75 -21.32
C ILE A 14 0.98 -7.40 -22.47
N PHE A 15 0.39 -7.44 -23.68
CA PHE A 15 1.05 -7.98 -24.86
C PHE A 15 2.37 -7.23 -25.21
N LEU A 16 2.34 -5.89 -25.15
CA LEU A 16 3.54 -5.09 -25.37
C LEU A 16 4.60 -5.31 -24.27
N LYS A 17 4.16 -5.49 -23.03
CA LYS A 17 5.04 -5.83 -21.91
C LYS A 17 5.71 -7.19 -22.09
N GLU A 18 4.97 -8.21 -22.51
CA GLU A 18 5.52 -9.54 -22.83
C GLU A 18 6.59 -9.46 -23.91
N GLN A 19 6.39 -8.65 -24.95
CA GLN A 19 7.43 -8.40 -25.97
C GLN A 19 8.68 -7.72 -25.37
N ILE A 20 8.52 -6.80 -24.42
CA ILE A 20 9.67 -6.20 -23.72
C ILE A 20 10.43 -7.28 -22.95
N ASP A 21 9.73 -8.17 -22.25
CA ASP A 21 10.35 -9.24 -21.47
C ASP A 21 11.11 -10.23 -22.38
N GLU A 22 10.56 -10.60 -23.52
CA GLU A 22 11.25 -11.41 -24.53
C GLU A 22 12.52 -10.73 -25.04
N VAL A 23 12.46 -9.43 -25.35
CA VAL A 23 13.63 -8.66 -25.81
C VAL A 23 14.69 -8.56 -24.70
N LEU A 24 14.30 -8.44 -23.44
CA LEU A 24 15.24 -8.41 -22.31
C LEU A 24 15.97 -9.74 -22.11
N LEU A 25 15.32 -10.86 -22.44
CA LEU A 25 15.91 -12.19 -22.38
C LEU A 25 16.85 -12.48 -23.57
N SER A 26 16.68 -11.80 -24.71
CA SER A 26 17.54 -11.92 -25.87
C SER A 26 18.75 -10.98 -25.77
N ALA A 27 19.97 -11.50 -25.93
CA ALA A 27 21.21 -10.69 -25.87
C ALA A 27 21.56 -10.05 -27.23
N GLU A 28 20.58 -9.52 -28.00
CA GLU A 28 20.79 -9.01 -29.34
C GLU A 28 21.20 -7.51 -29.36
N PRO A 29 22.05 -7.10 -30.34
CA PRO A 29 22.32 -5.69 -30.59
C PRO A 29 21.03 -4.95 -31.01
N GLY A 30 20.79 -3.73 -30.45
CA GLY A 30 19.59 -2.95 -30.77
C GLY A 30 18.40 -3.11 -29.81
N ASN A 31 18.50 -3.99 -28.82
CA ASN A 31 17.45 -4.22 -27.83
C ASN A 31 16.99 -2.93 -27.12
N LYS A 32 17.90 -1.98 -26.85
CA LYS A 32 17.57 -0.71 -26.19
C LYS A 32 16.58 0.13 -27.02
N GLU A 33 16.78 0.22 -28.31
CA GLU A 33 15.89 0.98 -29.20
C GLU A 33 14.53 0.30 -29.34
N LYS A 34 14.53 -1.03 -29.45
CA LYS A 34 13.29 -1.83 -29.53
C LYS A 34 12.47 -1.68 -28.26
N ILE A 35 13.08 -1.78 -27.08
CA ILE A 35 12.43 -1.56 -25.78
C ILE A 35 11.90 -0.13 -25.66
N ALA A 36 12.68 0.89 -26.05
CA ALA A 36 12.24 2.27 -26.04
C ALA A 36 11.00 2.51 -26.94
N LYS A 37 10.93 1.86 -28.09
CA LYS A 37 9.76 1.92 -28.97
C LYS A 37 8.54 1.25 -28.31
N LEU A 38 8.69 0.06 -27.78
CA LEU A 38 7.61 -0.66 -27.12
C LEU A 38 7.07 0.11 -25.90
N ARG A 39 7.93 0.75 -25.11
CA ARG A 39 7.52 1.63 -24.00
C ARG A 39 6.68 2.82 -24.48
N LYS A 40 7.06 3.46 -25.60
CA LYS A 40 6.25 4.53 -26.21
C LYS A 40 4.89 4.03 -26.70
N ASP A 41 4.83 2.81 -27.19
CA ASP A 41 3.56 2.24 -27.62
C ASP A 41 2.67 1.90 -26.43
N ILE A 42 3.23 1.44 -25.28
CA ILE A 42 2.52 1.33 -24.00
C ILE A 42 1.97 2.70 -23.55
N GLU A 43 2.78 3.75 -23.60
CA GLU A 43 2.33 5.12 -23.25
C GLU A 43 1.15 5.58 -24.10
N LYS A 44 1.18 5.29 -25.42
CA LYS A 44 0.07 5.64 -26.34
C LYS A 44 -1.20 4.85 -26.03
N GLU A 45 -1.09 3.55 -25.77
CA GLU A 45 -2.25 2.74 -25.37
C GLU A 45 -2.81 3.21 -24.04
N TRP A 46 -1.95 3.48 -23.05
CA TRP A 46 -2.38 4.00 -21.76
C TRP A 46 -3.09 5.35 -21.85
N ALA A 47 -2.61 6.26 -22.69
CA ALA A 47 -3.23 7.55 -22.92
C ALA A 47 -4.67 7.45 -23.46
N LYS A 48 -5.06 6.34 -24.10
CA LYS A 48 -6.44 6.07 -24.54
C LYS A 48 -7.31 5.52 -23.40
N ILE A 49 -6.70 4.78 -22.46
CA ILE A 49 -7.39 4.07 -21.38
C ILE A 49 -7.56 4.96 -20.15
N SER A 50 -6.48 5.64 -19.72
CA SER A 50 -6.43 6.36 -18.46
C SER A 50 -7.55 7.41 -18.25
N PRO A 51 -8.02 8.16 -19.26
CA PRO A 51 -9.12 9.10 -19.07
C PRO A 51 -10.50 8.44 -18.84
N ARG A 52 -10.59 7.13 -19.08
CA ARG A 52 -11.83 6.33 -18.95
C ARG A 52 -11.86 5.49 -17.67
N LEU A 53 -10.82 5.57 -16.85
CA LEU A 53 -10.75 4.77 -15.62
C LEU A 53 -11.78 5.24 -14.61
N THR A 54 -12.59 4.29 -14.15
CA THR A 54 -13.56 4.46 -13.05
C THR A 54 -12.93 4.05 -11.72
N ALA A 55 -13.60 4.35 -10.60
CA ALA A 55 -13.14 3.89 -9.28
C ALA A 55 -13.07 2.34 -9.20
N SER A 56 -13.99 1.64 -9.86
CA SER A 56 -13.96 0.18 -9.97
C SER A 56 -12.73 -0.33 -10.72
N HIS A 57 -12.33 0.33 -11.80
CA HIS A 57 -11.08 0.00 -12.50
C HIS A 57 -9.86 0.21 -11.60
N ILE A 58 -9.82 1.28 -10.78
CA ILE A 58 -8.74 1.50 -9.81
C ILE A 58 -8.68 0.37 -8.79
N VAL A 59 -9.83 -0.13 -8.30
CA VAL A 59 -9.88 -1.29 -7.40
C VAL A 59 -9.28 -2.54 -8.07
N GLN A 60 -9.61 -2.78 -9.36
CA GLN A 60 -9.06 -3.89 -10.12
C GLN A 60 -7.54 -3.77 -10.31
N ILE A 61 -7.05 -2.58 -10.65
CA ILE A 61 -5.60 -2.30 -10.76
C ILE A 61 -4.91 -2.52 -9.42
N ALA A 62 -5.46 -1.98 -8.33
CA ALA A 62 -4.89 -2.12 -6.99
C ALA A 62 -4.79 -3.59 -6.53
N ARG A 63 -5.75 -4.42 -6.94
CA ARG A 63 -5.81 -5.86 -6.65
C ARG A 63 -5.13 -6.74 -7.69
N HIS A 64 -4.51 -6.15 -8.72
CA HIS A 64 -3.93 -6.92 -9.82
C HIS A 64 -2.90 -7.94 -9.29
N PRO A 65 -3.01 -9.25 -9.65
CA PRO A 65 -2.20 -10.33 -9.05
C PRO A 65 -0.69 -10.22 -9.34
N LYS A 66 -0.32 -9.51 -10.41
CA LYS A 66 1.08 -9.22 -10.75
C LYS A 66 1.59 -7.90 -10.14
N ARG A 67 0.81 -7.20 -9.30
CA ARG A 67 1.28 -5.99 -8.61
C ARG A 67 2.37 -6.33 -7.61
N PRO A 68 3.42 -5.49 -7.44
CA PRO A 68 4.45 -5.75 -6.45
C PRO A 68 3.88 -5.69 -5.02
N TYR A 69 4.33 -6.62 -4.16
CA TYR A 69 3.95 -6.71 -2.76
C TYR A 69 5.07 -6.21 -1.85
N THR A 70 4.81 -6.16 -0.55
CA THR A 70 5.75 -5.64 0.47
C THR A 70 7.17 -6.17 0.33
N LEU A 71 7.35 -7.48 0.15
CA LEU A 71 8.69 -8.07 0.02
C LEU A 71 9.42 -7.64 -1.24
N ASP A 72 8.71 -7.35 -2.34
CA ASP A 72 9.32 -6.83 -3.57
C ASP A 72 9.89 -5.41 -3.34
N TYR A 73 9.14 -4.55 -2.64
CA TYR A 73 9.63 -3.22 -2.26
C TYR A 73 10.79 -3.28 -1.29
N ILE A 74 10.71 -4.13 -0.26
CA ILE A 74 11.80 -4.31 0.70
C ILE A 74 13.06 -4.79 -0.02
N GLY A 75 12.95 -5.79 -0.90
CA GLY A 75 14.07 -6.32 -1.68
C GLY A 75 14.75 -5.30 -2.59
N TYR A 76 14.00 -4.28 -3.08
CA TYR A 76 14.57 -3.20 -3.87
C TYR A 76 15.13 -2.06 -3.01
N LEU A 77 14.43 -1.70 -1.95
CA LEU A 77 14.74 -0.51 -1.13
C LEU A 77 15.86 -0.76 -0.12
N THR A 78 16.07 -2.01 0.30
CA THR A 78 16.97 -2.31 1.43
C THR A 78 18.06 -3.31 1.07
N GLU A 79 19.18 -3.16 1.75
CA GLU A 79 20.23 -4.16 1.86
C GLU A 79 20.10 -4.87 3.22
N ASP A 80 20.50 -6.15 3.29
CA ASP A 80 20.57 -6.94 4.54
C ASP A 80 19.29 -6.89 5.40
N PHE A 81 18.12 -7.07 4.78
CA PHE A 81 16.86 -7.09 5.52
C PHE A 81 16.76 -8.32 6.42
N ILE A 82 16.50 -8.10 7.69
CA ILE A 82 16.28 -9.12 8.72
C ILE A 82 14.84 -9.07 9.17
N GLU A 83 14.05 -10.09 8.83
CA GLU A 83 12.67 -10.22 9.30
C GLU A 83 12.64 -10.66 10.77
N LEU A 84 11.77 -10.02 11.56
CA LEU A 84 11.58 -10.26 12.99
C LEU A 84 10.23 -10.89 13.26
N HIS A 85 10.20 -12.19 13.46
CA HIS A 85 8.99 -13.00 13.62
C HIS A 85 8.39 -12.95 15.02
N GLY A 86 7.07 -13.16 15.09
CA GLY A 86 6.30 -13.39 16.31
C GLY A 86 5.99 -12.15 17.13
N ASP A 87 4.86 -12.20 17.84
CA ASP A 87 4.35 -11.10 18.69
C ASP A 87 4.84 -11.14 20.13
N ARG A 88 5.53 -12.20 20.54
CA ARG A 88 5.97 -12.47 21.92
C ARG A 88 4.81 -12.71 22.92
N ARG A 89 3.61 -13.03 22.41
CA ARG A 89 2.44 -13.35 23.22
C ARG A 89 1.77 -14.66 22.82
N PHE A 90 1.50 -14.83 21.51
CA PHE A 90 0.77 -15.98 20.99
C PHE A 90 1.52 -16.68 19.86
N ALA A 91 1.72 -16.01 18.71
CA ALA A 91 2.29 -16.63 17.52
C ALA A 91 2.96 -15.61 16.58
N ASP A 92 3.42 -16.09 15.43
CA ASP A 92 3.72 -15.26 14.28
C ASP A 92 2.51 -15.17 13.34
N ASP A 93 2.41 -14.09 12.58
CA ASP A 93 1.44 -13.94 11.50
C ASP A 93 2.16 -13.56 10.19
N PRO A 94 2.17 -14.47 9.21
CA PRO A 94 2.85 -14.21 7.94
C PRO A 94 2.14 -13.19 7.04
N ALA A 95 0.92 -12.73 7.38
CA ALA A 95 0.26 -11.63 6.68
C ALA A 95 0.92 -10.26 6.93
N ILE A 96 1.72 -10.15 8.01
CA ILE A 96 2.58 -8.99 8.28
C ILE A 96 4.05 -9.42 8.15
N VAL A 97 4.80 -8.73 7.31
CA VAL A 97 6.26 -8.72 7.31
C VAL A 97 6.71 -7.54 8.15
N ALA A 98 7.64 -7.76 9.09
CA ALA A 98 8.19 -6.69 9.92
C ALA A 98 9.65 -6.98 10.23
N GLY A 99 10.53 -6.00 10.02
CA GLY A 99 11.97 -6.21 10.20
C GLY A 99 12.78 -4.93 10.09
N LEU A 100 14.09 -5.10 10.09
CA LEU A 100 15.08 -4.04 9.95
C LEU A 100 15.91 -4.29 8.69
N GLY A 101 16.23 -3.24 7.96
CA GLY A 101 17.10 -3.30 6.79
C GLY A 101 17.91 -2.03 6.61
N PHE A 102 18.96 -2.08 5.84
CA PHE A 102 19.75 -0.91 5.50
C PHE A 102 19.07 -0.16 4.34
N TYR A 103 18.68 1.07 4.58
CA TYR A 103 18.11 1.97 3.59
C TYR A 103 18.98 3.22 3.46
N LYS A 104 19.61 3.41 2.30
CA LYS A 104 20.49 4.55 2.02
C LYS A 104 21.55 4.79 3.11
N GLY A 105 22.26 3.73 3.50
CA GLY A 105 23.38 3.78 4.42
C GLY A 105 23.02 3.85 5.91
N ARG A 106 21.76 3.62 6.27
CA ARG A 106 21.31 3.60 7.67
C ARG A 106 20.22 2.55 7.89
N THR A 107 20.12 2.09 9.11
CA THR A 107 19.06 1.15 9.50
C THR A 107 17.69 1.86 9.51
N ALA A 108 16.68 1.17 8.98
CA ALA A 108 15.29 1.58 9.04
C ALA A 108 14.40 0.35 9.31
N ALA A 109 13.26 0.57 9.94
CA ALA A 109 12.25 -0.48 10.11
C ALA A 109 11.27 -0.46 8.95
N PHE A 110 11.04 -1.64 8.37
CA PHE A 110 10.04 -1.86 7.33
C PHE A 110 8.98 -2.82 7.85
N ILE A 111 7.74 -2.41 7.76
CA ILE A 111 6.57 -3.18 8.17
C ILE A 111 5.54 -3.15 7.04
N GLY A 112 4.96 -4.28 6.68
CA GLY A 112 3.94 -4.22 5.63
C GLY A 112 3.09 -5.47 5.53
N HIS A 113 1.95 -5.30 4.89
CA HIS A 113 1.06 -6.41 4.58
C HIS A 113 1.64 -7.19 3.41
N GLN A 114 1.62 -8.51 3.52
CA GLN A 114 2.10 -9.39 2.47
C GLN A 114 0.98 -10.31 2.01
N LYS A 115 0.63 -10.20 0.74
CA LYS A 115 -0.21 -11.16 0.01
C LYS A 115 0.66 -12.26 -0.60
N GLY A 116 0.07 -13.40 -0.93
CA GLY A 116 0.76 -14.46 -1.67
C GLY A 116 0.45 -14.41 -3.16
N ARG A 117 1.36 -14.91 -4.00
CA ARG A 117 1.17 -15.04 -5.45
C ARG A 117 0.45 -16.35 -5.81
N SER A 118 0.92 -17.48 -5.28
CA SER A 118 0.28 -18.78 -5.44
C SER A 118 -0.87 -18.98 -4.45
N THR A 119 -1.80 -19.89 -4.75
CA THR A 119 -2.90 -20.24 -3.84
C THR A 119 -2.38 -20.68 -2.47
N LYS A 120 -1.29 -21.48 -2.45
CA LYS A 120 -0.66 -21.93 -1.20
C LYS A 120 -0.13 -20.76 -0.37
N GLU A 121 0.55 -19.81 -1.01
CA GLU A 121 1.05 -18.60 -0.34
C GLU A 121 -0.08 -17.70 0.15
N ARG A 122 -1.13 -17.52 -0.66
CA ARG A 122 -2.31 -16.73 -0.25
C ARG A 122 -2.96 -17.28 1.00
N ILE A 123 -3.15 -18.60 1.08
CA ILE A 123 -3.69 -19.26 2.27
C ILE A 123 -2.73 -19.07 3.46
N ALA A 124 -1.44 -19.33 3.28
CA ALA A 124 -0.44 -19.17 4.34
C ALA A 124 -0.36 -17.74 4.90
N ARG A 125 -0.66 -16.72 4.07
CA ARG A 125 -0.65 -15.29 4.45
C ARG A 125 -2.05 -14.72 4.69
N ASN A 126 -3.04 -15.56 4.96
CA ASN A 126 -4.45 -15.17 5.17
C ASN A 126 -4.95 -14.15 4.13
N PHE A 127 -4.55 -14.30 2.87
CA PHE A 127 -4.89 -13.37 1.78
C PHE A 127 -4.49 -11.90 2.06
N GLY A 128 -3.46 -11.69 2.88
CA GLY A 128 -3.04 -10.36 3.33
C GLY A 128 -3.91 -9.76 4.43
N GLN A 129 -4.70 -10.58 5.12
CA GLN A 129 -5.55 -10.17 6.25
C GLN A 129 -4.89 -10.58 7.57
N PRO A 130 -4.30 -9.63 8.34
CA PRO A 130 -3.62 -9.97 9.56
C PRO A 130 -4.55 -10.38 10.69
N ASN A 131 -4.10 -11.36 11.48
CA ASN A 131 -4.59 -11.67 12.80
C ASN A 131 -4.05 -10.69 13.87
N PRO A 132 -4.55 -10.72 15.12
CA PRO A 132 -4.08 -9.83 16.19
C PRO A 132 -2.57 -9.88 16.41
N GLU A 133 -1.97 -11.07 16.32
CA GLU A 133 -0.54 -11.28 16.48
C GLU A 133 0.30 -10.57 15.39
N GLY A 134 -0.22 -10.38 14.19
CA GLY A 134 0.42 -9.59 13.14
C GLY A 134 0.54 -8.11 13.53
N TYR A 135 -0.52 -7.53 14.05
CA TYR A 135 -0.52 -6.14 14.53
C TYR A 135 0.38 -5.95 15.74
N ARG A 136 0.35 -6.90 16.69
CA ARG A 136 1.25 -6.87 17.86
C ARG A 136 2.72 -7.02 17.46
N LYS A 137 3.02 -7.89 16.47
CA LYS A 137 4.36 -7.98 15.88
C LYS A 137 4.80 -6.66 15.25
N ALA A 138 3.94 -6.04 14.43
CA ALA A 138 4.22 -4.74 13.82
C ALA A 138 4.60 -3.69 14.88
N LEU A 139 3.79 -3.52 15.91
CA LEU A 139 4.06 -2.57 16.98
C LEU A 139 5.35 -2.89 17.76
N ARG A 140 5.62 -4.18 18.00
CA ARG A 140 6.87 -4.61 18.65
C ARG A 140 8.10 -4.16 17.87
N VAL A 141 8.08 -4.32 16.54
CA VAL A 141 9.19 -3.87 15.68
C VAL A 141 9.26 -2.34 15.61
N MET A 142 8.13 -1.64 15.57
CA MET A 142 8.10 -0.17 15.63
C MET A 142 8.69 0.37 16.94
N LYS A 143 8.36 -0.24 18.08
CA LYS A 143 8.95 0.13 19.38
C LYS A 143 10.46 -0.18 19.46
N LEU A 144 10.90 -1.24 18.81
CA LEU A 144 12.33 -1.52 18.67
C LEU A 144 13.03 -0.43 17.85
N ALA A 145 12.42 -0.04 16.73
CA ALA A 145 12.93 1.04 15.88
C ALA A 145 13.00 2.38 16.67
N GLU A 146 11.96 2.70 17.43
CA GLU A 146 11.94 3.89 18.28
C GLU A 146 13.11 3.88 19.30
N LYS A 147 13.34 2.74 19.97
CA LYS A 147 14.42 2.59 20.95
C LYS A 147 15.80 2.91 20.38
N PHE A 148 16.02 2.59 19.11
CA PHE A 148 17.29 2.82 18.41
C PHE A 148 17.28 4.03 17.46
N CYS A 149 16.26 4.87 17.54
CA CYS A 149 16.11 6.07 16.71
C CYS A 149 16.03 5.79 15.20
N PHE A 150 15.54 4.63 14.78
CA PHE A 150 15.39 4.27 13.37
C PHE A 150 14.06 4.80 12.82
N PRO A 151 14.04 5.33 11.59
CA PRO A 151 12.79 5.69 10.93
C PRO A 151 11.96 4.44 10.63
N ILE A 152 10.65 4.60 10.59
CA ILE A 152 9.68 3.54 10.31
C ILE A 152 9.03 3.79 8.96
N ILE A 153 9.01 2.77 8.12
CA ILE A 153 8.33 2.77 6.84
C ILE A 153 7.27 1.66 6.87
N THR A 154 6.01 2.01 6.59
CA THR A 154 4.96 1.00 6.47
C THR A 154 4.47 0.89 5.03
N LEU A 155 4.21 -0.34 4.58
CA LEU A 155 3.72 -0.68 3.25
C LEU A 155 2.33 -1.31 3.41
N ILE A 156 1.29 -0.62 2.94
CA ILE A 156 -0.10 -1.00 3.19
C ILE A 156 -0.68 -1.66 1.95
N ASP A 157 -1.05 -2.95 2.08
CA ASP A 157 -1.73 -3.72 1.03
C ASP A 157 -2.58 -4.85 1.64
N THR A 158 -3.76 -4.51 2.14
CA THR A 158 -4.68 -5.45 2.80
C THR A 158 -6.14 -5.15 2.48
N PRO A 159 -6.98 -6.16 2.28
CA PRO A 159 -8.43 -5.96 2.21
C PRO A 159 -9.06 -5.61 3.58
N GLY A 160 -8.33 -5.84 4.67
CA GLY A 160 -8.78 -5.58 6.04
C GLY A 160 -8.15 -6.52 7.05
N ALA A 161 -8.53 -6.40 8.31
CA ALA A 161 -8.16 -7.33 9.36
C ALA A 161 -8.89 -8.68 9.18
N TYR A 162 -8.27 -9.79 9.57
CA TYR A 162 -8.89 -11.11 9.48
C TYR A 162 -10.15 -11.18 10.36
N PRO A 163 -11.34 -11.49 9.78
CA PRO A 163 -12.62 -11.40 10.49
C PRO A 163 -13.03 -12.72 11.18
N GLY A 164 -12.14 -13.70 11.29
CA GLY A 164 -12.45 -15.01 11.83
C GLY A 164 -12.61 -15.00 13.35
N MET A 165 -13.46 -15.92 13.88
CA MET A 165 -13.75 -16.07 15.31
C MET A 165 -12.49 -16.18 16.16
N GLY A 166 -11.48 -16.97 15.73
CA GLY A 166 -10.22 -17.07 16.46
C GLY A 166 -9.42 -15.77 16.53
N ALA A 167 -9.59 -14.82 15.59
CA ALA A 167 -8.99 -13.50 15.68
C ALA A 167 -9.73 -12.63 16.71
N GLU A 168 -11.07 -12.69 16.75
CA GLU A 168 -11.88 -12.01 17.74
C GLU A 168 -11.54 -12.48 19.17
N GLU A 169 -11.46 -13.80 19.40
CA GLU A 169 -11.09 -14.41 20.67
C GLU A 169 -9.70 -13.98 21.15
N ARG A 170 -8.77 -13.70 20.23
CA ARG A 170 -7.41 -13.23 20.57
C ARG A 170 -7.26 -11.70 20.58
N GLY A 171 -8.39 -10.97 20.47
CA GLY A 171 -8.45 -9.53 20.63
C GLY A 171 -8.08 -8.74 19.38
N GLN A 172 -8.74 -9.02 18.24
CA GLN A 172 -8.50 -8.30 16.98
C GLN A 172 -8.72 -6.79 17.13
N ALA A 173 -9.86 -6.39 17.67
CA ALA A 173 -10.19 -4.98 17.88
C ALA A 173 -9.22 -4.31 18.87
N GLU A 174 -8.84 -5.00 19.94
CA GLU A 174 -7.86 -4.50 20.92
C GLU A 174 -6.49 -4.27 20.27
N ALA A 175 -5.99 -5.24 19.50
CA ALA A 175 -4.68 -5.14 18.85
C ALA A 175 -4.62 -3.95 17.89
N ILE A 176 -5.69 -3.71 17.10
CA ILE A 176 -5.80 -2.54 16.21
C ILE A 176 -5.83 -1.26 17.02
N ALA A 177 -6.73 -1.14 18.00
CA ALA A 177 -6.90 0.07 18.81
C ALA A 177 -5.63 0.40 19.63
N TYR A 178 -4.96 -0.62 20.16
CA TYR A 178 -3.71 -0.43 20.88
C TYR A 178 -2.58 0.07 19.97
N ASN A 179 -2.50 -0.46 18.74
CA ASN A 179 -1.57 0.05 17.73
C ASN A 179 -1.82 1.53 17.42
N LEU A 180 -3.06 1.94 17.15
CA LEU A 180 -3.40 3.35 16.92
C LEU A 180 -2.91 4.25 18.04
N LYS A 181 -3.21 3.88 19.29
CA LYS A 181 -2.80 4.60 20.49
C LYS A 181 -1.29 4.72 20.63
N GLU A 182 -0.57 3.62 20.42
CA GLU A 182 0.88 3.59 20.66
C GLU A 182 1.68 4.20 19.50
N ILE A 183 1.29 3.92 18.24
CA ILE A 183 1.98 4.47 17.07
C ILE A 183 1.86 5.99 17.02
N SER A 184 0.71 6.56 17.44
CA SER A 184 0.52 8.01 17.50
C SER A 184 1.53 8.74 18.37
N LYS A 185 2.15 8.04 19.35
CA LYS A 185 3.11 8.60 20.32
C LYS A 185 4.57 8.40 19.94
N LEU A 186 4.87 7.50 18.97
CA LEU A 186 6.24 7.21 18.58
C LEU A 186 6.93 8.48 18.09
N TRP A 187 8.14 8.73 18.59
CA TRP A 187 8.83 9.99 18.33
C TRP A 187 9.80 9.94 17.14
N VAL A 188 10.01 8.78 16.53
CA VAL A 188 10.78 8.63 15.27
C VAL A 188 9.93 8.97 14.05
N PRO A 189 10.56 9.33 12.90
CA PRO A 189 9.84 9.54 11.65
C PRO A 189 9.07 8.30 11.20
N ILE A 190 7.81 8.46 10.82
CA ILE A 190 6.95 7.39 10.31
C ILE A 190 6.38 7.79 8.96
N VAL A 191 6.69 7.02 7.92
CA VAL A 191 6.12 7.20 6.58
C VAL A 191 5.29 5.98 6.21
N ASN A 192 4.02 6.20 5.94
CA ASN A 192 3.09 5.17 5.46
C ASN A 192 2.99 5.24 3.93
N ILE A 193 2.97 4.11 3.26
CA ILE A 193 2.84 4.03 1.80
C ILE A 193 1.74 3.02 1.47
N VAL A 194 0.64 3.48 0.88
CA VAL A 194 -0.40 2.60 0.33
C VAL A 194 0.07 2.12 -1.03
N ILE A 195 0.41 0.83 -1.13
CA ILE A 195 0.99 0.21 -2.34
C ILE A 195 -0.01 -0.58 -3.18
N GLY A 196 -1.21 -0.78 -2.66
CA GLY A 196 -2.28 -1.50 -3.33
C GLY A 196 -3.61 -1.20 -2.66
N GLU A 197 -4.15 -2.16 -1.95
CA GLU A 197 -5.43 -2.07 -1.25
C GLU A 197 -5.24 -1.65 0.20
N GLY A 198 -5.81 -0.50 0.60
CA GLY A 198 -5.80 -0.01 1.97
C GLY A 198 -7.15 -0.19 2.64
N GLY A 199 -7.46 -1.41 3.14
CA GLY A 199 -8.77 -1.77 3.66
C GLY A 199 -8.92 -1.56 5.17
N SER A 200 -9.88 -0.70 5.56
CA SER A 200 -10.48 -0.64 6.90
C SER A 200 -9.47 -0.55 8.07
N GLY A 201 -9.84 -1.11 9.21
CA GLY A 201 -8.99 -1.19 10.41
C GLY A 201 -7.67 -1.94 10.21
N GLY A 202 -7.64 -2.87 9.25
CA GLY A 202 -6.42 -3.59 8.89
C GLY A 202 -5.31 -2.68 8.39
N ALA A 203 -5.65 -1.79 7.47
CA ALA A 203 -4.74 -0.79 6.96
C ALA A 203 -4.39 0.27 8.03
N LEU A 204 -5.40 0.72 8.77
CA LEU A 204 -5.25 1.75 9.78
C LEU A 204 -4.33 1.33 10.94
N ALA A 205 -4.34 0.02 11.30
CA ALA A 205 -3.55 -0.52 12.41
C ALA A 205 -2.03 -0.35 12.25
N ILE A 206 -1.53 -0.08 11.03
CA ILE A 206 -0.14 0.28 10.77
C ILE A 206 -0.02 1.62 10.00
N GLY A 207 -1.15 2.31 9.81
CA GLY A 207 -1.30 3.48 8.92
C GLY A 207 -1.22 4.84 9.62
N VAL A 208 -0.89 4.91 10.91
CA VAL A 208 -0.73 6.18 11.64
C VAL A 208 0.70 6.70 11.50
N GLY A 209 0.91 7.75 10.71
CA GLY A 209 2.26 8.27 10.44
C GLY A 209 2.33 9.78 10.25
N ASP A 210 3.56 10.28 10.17
CA ASP A 210 3.83 11.70 9.91
C ASP A 210 3.49 12.07 8.46
N ALA A 211 3.70 11.13 7.54
CA ALA A 211 3.34 11.27 6.13
C ALA A 211 2.66 10.01 5.62
N ILE A 212 1.60 10.19 4.84
CA ILE A 212 0.88 9.12 4.14
C ILE A 212 1.06 9.37 2.64
N LEU A 213 1.84 8.50 2.01
CA LEU A 213 2.04 8.45 0.57
C LEU A 213 1.14 7.35 0.00
N MET A 214 0.72 7.50 -1.24
CA MET A 214 -0.13 6.51 -1.88
C MET A 214 0.24 6.38 -3.36
N LEU A 215 0.34 5.17 -3.86
CA LEU A 215 0.50 4.92 -5.29
C LEU A 215 -0.75 5.35 -6.05
N GLU A 216 -0.56 5.87 -7.25
CA GLU A 216 -1.60 6.50 -8.08
C GLU A 216 -2.83 5.60 -8.30
N TYR A 217 -2.59 4.31 -8.57
CA TYR A 217 -3.66 3.33 -8.81
C TYR A 217 -3.85 2.37 -7.64
N SER A 218 -3.60 2.84 -6.43
CA SER A 218 -4.00 2.21 -5.18
C SER A 218 -5.36 2.77 -4.73
N PHE A 219 -6.00 2.15 -3.74
CA PHE A 219 -7.15 2.73 -3.07
C PHE A 219 -7.05 2.61 -1.55
N TYR A 220 -7.71 3.53 -0.84
CA TYR A 220 -7.74 3.53 0.63
C TYR A 220 -9.17 3.83 1.09
N SER A 221 -9.76 2.92 1.86
CA SER A 221 -11.18 3.00 2.22
C SER A 221 -11.47 2.37 3.56
N VAL A 222 -12.51 2.89 4.23
CA VAL A 222 -13.04 2.31 5.49
C VAL A 222 -13.71 0.96 5.29
N ILE A 223 -14.21 0.68 4.09
CA ILE A 223 -14.91 -0.56 3.72
C ILE A 223 -14.63 -0.87 2.24
N SER A 224 -14.68 -2.14 1.85
CA SER A 224 -14.61 -2.48 0.42
C SER A 224 -15.86 -2.00 -0.34
N PRO A 225 -15.77 -1.67 -1.64
CA PRO A 225 -16.94 -1.31 -2.44
C PRO A 225 -18.04 -2.38 -2.40
N GLU A 226 -17.66 -3.66 -2.41
CA GLU A 226 -18.59 -4.80 -2.29
C GLU A 226 -19.33 -4.80 -0.95
N GLY A 227 -18.60 -4.58 0.15
CA GLY A 227 -19.18 -4.47 1.49
C GLY A 227 -20.12 -3.27 1.62
N CYS A 228 -19.73 -2.13 1.05
CA CYS A 228 -20.55 -0.92 1.02
C CYS A 228 -21.84 -1.14 0.22
N ALA A 229 -21.74 -1.75 -0.97
CA ALA A 229 -22.90 -2.08 -1.80
C ALA A 229 -23.87 -3.02 -1.07
N ALA A 230 -23.34 -4.07 -0.43
CA ALA A 230 -24.15 -5.03 0.33
C ALA A 230 -24.92 -4.39 1.50
N ILE A 231 -24.29 -3.43 2.22
CA ILE A 231 -24.93 -2.76 3.36
C ILE A 231 -25.96 -1.72 2.92
N LEU A 232 -25.59 -0.83 1.97
CA LEU A 232 -26.41 0.32 1.62
C LEU A 232 -27.50 0.00 0.59
N TRP A 233 -27.19 -0.83 -0.39
CA TRP A 233 -28.14 -1.13 -1.49
C TRP A 233 -28.66 -2.57 -1.45
N LYS A 234 -28.06 -3.46 -0.64
CA LYS A 234 -28.39 -4.91 -0.59
C LYS A 234 -28.32 -5.57 -1.96
N ASP A 235 -27.45 -5.05 -2.83
CA ASP A 235 -27.33 -5.46 -4.23
C ASP A 235 -25.86 -5.42 -4.67
N GLN A 236 -25.42 -6.50 -5.31
CA GLN A 236 -24.06 -6.59 -5.85
C GLN A 236 -23.86 -5.80 -7.16
N GLU A 237 -24.93 -5.44 -7.87
CA GLU A 237 -24.84 -4.62 -9.08
C GLU A 237 -24.49 -3.16 -8.76
N SER A 238 -24.58 -2.73 -7.50
CA SER A 238 -24.25 -1.39 -7.02
C SER A 238 -22.79 -1.18 -6.60
N VAL A 239 -21.89 -2.14 -6.85
CA VAL A 239 -20.47 -2.06 -6.46
C VAL A 239 -19.76 -0.87 -7.12
N ASP A 240 -19.99 -0.63 -8.40
CA ASP A 240 -19.39 0.49 -9.14
C ASP A 240 -19.85 1.84 -8.56
N LYS A 241 -21.14 1.96 -8.26
CA LYS A 241 -21.71 3.13 -7.60
C LYS A 241 -21.12 3.32 -6.19
N ALA A 242 -20.91 2.23 -5.45
CA ALA A 242 -20.29 2.28 -4.14
C ALA A 242 -18.83 2.76 -4.24
N ALA A 243 -18.06 2.25 -5.19
CA ALA A 243 -16.67 2.65 -5.41
C ALA A 243 -16.55 4.17 -5.70
N GLU A 244 -17.40 4.71 -6.56
CA GLU A 244 -17.39 6.15 -6.88
C GLU A 244 -17.81 7.02 -5.68
N ASN A 245 -18.82 6.60 -4.91
CA ASN A 245 -19.31 7.37 -3.76
C ASN A 245 -18.37 7.34 -2.56
N LEU A 246 -17.57 6.28 -2.40
CA LEU A 246 -16.61 6.15 -1.32
C LEU A 246 -15.39 7.07 -1.46
N LYS A 247 -15.17 7.69 -2.62
CA LYS A 247 -14.04 8.59 -2.86
C LYS A 247 -12.68 7.95 -2.52
N ILE A 248 -12.43 6.78 -3.08
CA ILE A 248 -11.31 5.89 -2.69
C ILE A 248 -10.03 6.13 -3.47
N ARG A 249 -10.07 6.94 -4.55
CA ARG A 249 -8.92 7.20 -5.43
C ARG A 249 -7.88 8.08 -4.74
N ALA A 250 -6.64 7.97 -5.16
CA ALA A 250 -5.55 8.77 -4.62
C ALA A 250 -5.80 10.28 -4.75
N GLU A 251 -6.38 10.73 -5.86
CA GLU A 251 -6.72 12.13 -6.10
C GLU A 251 -7.81 12.64 -5.13
N ASP A 252 -8.90 11.88 -4.96
CA ASP A 252 -9.96 12.20 -4.00
C ASP A 252 -9.40 12.32 -2.57
N LEU A 253 -8.54 11.36 -2.17
CA LEU A 253 -7.97 11.32 -0.83
C LEU A 253 -6.94 12.42 -0.58
N LEU A 254 -6.22 12.85 -1.62
CA LEU A 254 -5.34 14.02 -1.55
C LEU A 254 -6.16 15.30 -1.36
N GLU A 255 -7.25 15.48 -2.12
CA GLU A 255 -8.15 16.62 -1.99
C GLU A 255 -8.81 16.68 -0.61
N LEU A 256 -9.23 15.53 -0.06
CA LEU A 256 -9.78 15.41 1.28
C LEU A 256 -8.73 15.55 2.41
N GLY A 257 -7.44 15.66 2.08
CA GLY A 257 -6.34 15.79 3.05
C GLY A 257 -6.09 14.52 3.87
N ILE A 258 -6.53 13.36 3.39
CA ILE A 258 -6.31 12.04 4.03
C ILE A 258 -4.90 11.55 3.75
N ILE A 259 -4.41 11.74 2.52
CA ILE A 259 -3.02 11.45 2.14
C ILE A 259 -2.24 12.76 1.88
N ASP A 260 -0.93 12.69 1.97
CA ASP A 260 -0.06 13.86 1.78
C ASP A 260 0.48 13.99 0.36
N LYS A 261 0.68 12.85 -0.35
CA LYS A 261 1.20 12.85 -1.72
C LYS A 261 0.81 11.59 -2.47
N ILE A 262 0.66 11.76 -3.78
CA ILE A 262 0.53 10.67 -4.73
C ILE A 262 1.92 10.31 -5.27
N ILE A 263 2.23 9.01 -5.30
CA ILE A 263 3.40 8.45 -5.98
C ILE A 263 2.96 8.04 -7.38
N PRO A 264 3.48 8.67 -8.45
CA PRO A 264 3.06 8.31 -9.80
C PRO A 264 3.46 6.88 -10.14
N GLU A 265 2.59 6.19 -10.85
CA GLU A 265 2.84 4.86 -11.38
C GLU A 265 3.21 4.93 -12.87
N PRO A 266 3.93 3.94 -13.40
CA PRO A 266 4.18 3.85 -14.83
C PRO A 266 2.87 3.63 -15.61
N PRO A 267 2.83 3.98 -16.92
CA PRO A 267 1.71 3.69 -17.79
C PRO A 267 1.28 2.22 -17.70
N GLY A 268 0.00 1.98 -17.41
CA GLY A 268 -0.57 0.66 -17.16
C GLY A 268 -0.56 0.22 -15.69
N GLY A 269 0.17 0.91 -14.80
CA GLY A 269 0.22 0.59 -13.37
C GLY A 269 1.52 -0.10 -12.91
N ALA A 270 1.65 -0.29 -11.60
CA ALA A 270 2.88 -0.81 -10.97
C ALA A 270 3.29 -2.20 -11.47
N HIS A 271 2.36 -3.03 -11.93
CA HIS A 271 2.63 -4.37 -12.45
C HIS A 271 3.28 -4.39 -13.85
N ILE A 272 3.26 -3.27 -14.56
CA ILE A 272 3.85 -3.15 -15.90
C ILE A 272 5.35 -2.85 -15.80
N ASP A 273 5.78 -1.98 -14.89
CA ASP A 273 7.19 -1.64 -14.70
C ASP A 273 7.53 -1.51 -13.20
N TYR A 274 8.00 -2.61 -12.61
CA TYR A 274 8.41 -2.67 -11.21
C TYR A 274 9.55 -1.70 -10.90
N GLU A 275 10.56 -1.67 -11.76
CA GLU A 275 11.76 -0.85 -11.54
C GLU A 275 11.42 0.63 -11.48
N GLN A 276 10.59 1.10 -12.42
CA GLN A 276 10.14 2.49 -12.43
C GLN A 276 9.26 2.80 -11.21
N THR A 277 8.39 1.87 -10.82
CA THR A 277 7.55 2.02 -9.62
C THR A 277 8.42 2.14 -8.37
N PHE A 278 9.39 1.26 -8.19
CA PHE A 278 10.30 1.30 -7.03
C PHE A 278 11.14 2.58 -7.01
N LYS A 279 11.63 3.05 -8.15
CA LYS A 279 12.34 4.34 -8.26
C LYS A 279 11.47 5.52 -7.82
N ASN A 280 10.21 5.53 -8.21
CA ASN A 280 9.27 6.59 -7.84
C ASN A 280 8.99 6.56 -6.32
N VAL A 281 8.78 5.36 -5.76
CA VAL A 281 8.63 5.17 -4.31
C VAL A 281 9.89 5.63 -3.56
N ASP A 282 11.07 5.17 -3.96
CA ASP A 282 12.35 5.53 -3.33
C ASP A 282 12.58 7.05 -3.34
N LYS A 283 12.30 7.70 -4.47
CA LYS A 283 12.44 9.14 -4.61
C LYS A 283 11.57 9.91 -3.62
N LEU A 284 10.25 9.60 -3.56
CA LEU A 284 9.34 10.31 -2.66
C LEU A 284 9.58 9.94 -1.20
N LEU A 285 9.86 8.69 -0.89
CA LEU A 285 10.19 8.22 0.45
C LEU A 285 11.42 8.96 1.00
N SER A 286 12.53 8.98 0.24
CA SER A 286 13.76 9.63 0.69
C SER A 286 13.59 11.14 0.90
N GLN A 287 12.86 11.82 0.01
CA GLN A 287 12.53 13.24 0.15
C GLN A 287 11.67 13.51 1.38
N THR A 288 10.71 12.62 1.65
CA THR A 288 9.80 12.76 2.80
C THR A 288 10.54 12.53 4.11
N LEU A 289 11.34 11.47 4.20
CA LEU A 289 12.16 11.21 5.38
C LEU A 289 13.11 12.35 5.71
N LYS A 290 13.83 12.89 4.70
CA LYS A 290 14.72 14.06 4.88
C LYS A 290 14.00 15.27 5.47
N LYS A 291 12.75 15.53 5.06
CA LYS A 291 11.95 16.65 5.62
C LYS A 291 11.52 16.37 7.07
N LEU A 292 11.11 15.15 7.37
CA LEU A 292 10.68 14.78 8.71
C LEU A 292 11.83 14.79 9.73
N GLU A 293 13.03 14.47 9.30
CA GLU A 293 14.24 14.48 10.13
C GLU A 293 14.76 15.86 10.49
N GLN A 294 14.38 16.88 9.73
CA GLN A 294 14.67 18.27 10.06
C GLN A 294 13.85 18.80 11.25
N LYS A 295 12.77 18.08 11.63
CA LYS A 295 11.89 18.45 12.73
C LYS A 295 12.29 17.73 14.02
N SER A 296 12.12 18.41 15.14
CA SER A 296 12.28 17.79 16.46
C SER A 296 11.24 16.68 16.69
N PRO A 297 11.51 15.71 17.58
CA PRO A 297 10.52 14.68 17.94
C PRO A 297 9.18 15.27 18.39
N GLN A 298 9.21 16.35 19.20
CA GLN A 298 8.02 17.00 19.72
C GLN A 298 7.18 17.64 18.61
N GLU A 299 7.84 18.30 17.65
CA GLU A 299 7.16 18.88 16.48
C GLU A 299 6.49 17.80 15.65
N ARG A 300 7.17 16.67 15.36
CA ARG A 300 6.58 15.56 14.59
C ARG A 300 5.33 14.98 15.28
N ILE A 301 5.39 14.68 16.56
CA ILE A 301 4.24 14.15 17.32
C ILE A 301 3.08 15.16 17.29
N LYS A 302 3.37 16.45 17.54
CA LYS A 302 2.35 17.51 17.50
C LYS A 302 1.70 17.65 16.13
N GLU A 303 2.50 17.67 15.06
CA GLU A 303 1.99 17.78 13.68
C GLU A 303 1.20 16.54 13.26
N ARG A 304 1.67 15.33 13.61
CA ARG A 304 0.95 14.07 13.40
C ARG A 304 -0.42 14.13 14.06
N TYR A 305 -0.49 14.51 15.33
CA TYR A 305 -1.77 14.66 16.04
C TYR A 305 -2.68 15.69 15.38
N GLN A 306 -2.17 16.86 15.01
CA GLN A 306 -2.95 17.91 14.37
C GLN A 306 -3.45 17.50 12.97
N LYS A 307 -2.65 16.75 12.24
CA LYS A 307 -3.04 16.18 10.94
C LYS A 307 -4.28 15.32 11.07
N PHE A 308 -4.25 14.30 11.91
CA PHE A 308 -5.42 13.42 12.10
C PHE A 308 -6.63 14.14 12.69
N LYS A 309 -6.42 15.12 13.58
CA LYS A 309 -7.50 15.92 14.14
C LYS A 309 -8.21 16.80 13.10
N LYS A 310 -7.51 17.20 12.04
CA LYS A 310 -8.07 18.06 10.98
C LYS A 310 -8.82 17.30 9.88
N ILE A 311 -8.72 15.98 9.85
CA ILE A 311 -9.42 15.17 8.84
C ILE A 311 -10.93 15.28 9.08
N GLY A 312 -11.66 15.60 8.00
CA GLY A 312 -13.11 15.77 8.02
C GLY A 312 -13.53 17.23 8.02
N ALA A 313 -14.65 17.50 7.34
CA ALA A 313 -15.31 18.80 7.34
C ALA A 313 -16.56 18.74 8.20
N TYR A 314 -16.77 19.75 9.05
CA TYR A 314 -17.98 19.91 9.83
C TYR A 314 -18.43 21.36 9.80
N ILE A 315 -19.73 21.58 9.95
CA ILE A 315 -20.34 22.92 10.05
C ILE A 315 -20.78 23.09 11.51
N GLU A 316 -20.19 24.06 12.20
CA GLU A 316 -20.72 24.51 13.47
C GLU A 316 -22.00 25.31 13.22
N LYS A 317 -23.12 24.89 13.85
CA LYS A 317 -24.41 25.61 13.80
C LYS A 317 -24.49 26.64 14.93
#